data_6db547283af2f72e7ebdc3b893744b3d
#
_entry.id   6db547283af2f72e7ebdc3b893744b3d
#
_cell.length_a   1.000
_cell.length_b   1.000
_cell.length_c   1.000
_cell.angle_alpha   90.00
_cell.angle_beta   90.00
_cell.angle_gamma   90.00
#
_symmetry.space_group_name_H-M   'P 1'
#
loop_
_entity.id
_entity.type
_entity.pdbx_description
1 polymer ?
#
loop_
_entity_poly.entity_id
_entity_poly.type
_entity_poly.pdbx_seq_one_letter_code
_entity_poly.pdbx_strand_id
1 'polypeptide(L)'
;QATEHNYTGCNCGIMDQFASVFGKAGCLMRLDCRSMEFEYFPFEPKGYRLVLVNTNVKHKLGDEYNQRRRSCEHVVEVLKPNYPGIETLRDVTWEMLEEAKALVPEVDYRRAKYVLGEKDRVLAVCDALEKGDYETVGAKMYETHWGMSKDYEVSCVELDFLAELAKECGVTGCRVMGGGFGGCTINLVKDELYDNFVETAKTKFTAEFGHAPLVYDVVIGDGSRKLD
;
A
#
# COMPACT_ATOMS: atom_id res chain seq x y z
N GLN A 1 -9.51 15.39 -4.23
CA GLN A 1 -10.44 14.34 -3.87
C GLN A 1 -11.86 14.62 -4.40
N ALA A 2 -12.47 15.78 -4.14
CA ALA A 2 -13.81 16.11 -4.63
C ALA A 2 -13.94 15.99 -6.17
N THR A 3 -12.90 16.31 -6.91
CA THR A 3 -12.86 16.15 -8.37
C THR A 3 -12.94 14.67 -8.76
N GLU A 4 -12.18 13.80 -8.11
CA GLU A 4 -12.24 12.35 -8.33
C GLU A 4 -13.63 11.78 -8.02
N HIS A 5 -14.22 12.18 -6.89
CA HIS A 5 -15.55 11.72 -6.51
C HIS A 5 -16.64 12.19 -7.50
N ASN A 6 -16.61 13.47 -7.91
CA ASN A 6 -17.69 14.08 -8.66
C ASN A 6 -17.62 13.82 -10.19
N TYR A 7 -16.40 13.67 -10.74
CA TYR A 7 -16.23 13.57 -12.19
C TYR A 7 -15.81 12.19 -12.66
N THR A 8 -15.04 11.43 -11.87
CA THR A 8 -14.63 10.06 -12.25
C THR A 8 -15.50 8.98 -11.60
N GLY A 9 -16.29 9.32 -10.58
CA GLY A 9 -17.08 8.37 -9.80
C GLY A 9 -16.23 7.43 -8.93
N CYS A 10 -14.94 7.70 -8.78
CA CYS A 10 -14.02 6.93 -7.94
C CYS A 10 -14.06 7.47 -6.51
N ASN A 11 -14.60 6.67 -5.57
CA ASN A 11 -14.61 7.01 -4.14
C ASN A 11 -13.24 6.78 -3.49
N CYS A 12 -12.19 7.39 -4.06
CA CYS A 12 -10.83 7.28 -3.55
C CYS A 12 -10.62 7.98 -2.21
N GLY A 13 -9.56 7.58 -1.48
CA GLY A 13 -9.06 8.29 -0.30
C GLY A 13 -8.41 9.63 -0.66
N ILE A 14 -7.67 10.19 0.29
CA ILE A 14 -7.02 11.52 0.15
C ILE A 14 -5.49 11.42 0.03
N MET A 15 -4.94 10.22 0.02
CA MET A 15 -3.50 9.98 0.13
C MET A 15 -2.68 10.78 -0.89
N ASP A 16 -3.01 10.67 -2.18
CA ASP A 16 -2.20 11.25 -3.26
C ASP A 16 -2.26 12.78 -3.22
N GLN A 17 -3.45 13.34 -3.02
CA GLN A 17 -3.64 14.79 -2.91
C GLN A 17 -2.94 15.35 -1.66
N PHE A 18 -3.02 14.63 -0.55
CA PHE A 18 -2.38 15.02 0.70
C PHE A 18 -0.85 14.97 0.58
N ALA A 19 -0.30 13.88 0.03
CA ALA A 19 1.13 13.74 -0.22
C ALA A 19 1.67 14.82 -1.17
N SER A 20 0.91 15.18 -2.21
CA SER A 20 1.29 16.25 -3.15
C SER A 20 1.35 17.64 -2.51
N VAL A 21 0.57 17.89 -1.46
CA VAL A 21 0.53 19.21 -0.79
C VAL A 21 1.48 19.25 0.40
N PHE A 22 1.49 18.21 1.23
CA PHE A 22 2.21 18.18 2.50
C PHE A 22 3.48 17.33 2.48
N GLY A 23 3.91 16.84 1.30
CA GLY A 23 5.17 16.11 1.18
C GLY A 23 6.35 16.92 1.72
N LYS A 24 7.32 16.24 2.34
CA LYS A 24 8.54 16.83 2.86
C LYS A 24 9.73 15.99 2.45
N ALA A 25 10.74 16.63 1.87
CA ALA A 25 11.96 15.96 1.45
C ALA A 25 12.58 15.17 2.61
N GLY A 26 13.03 13.94 2.33
CA GLY A 26 13.66 13.05 3.31
C GLY A 26 12.72 12.56 4.42
N CYS A 27 11.40 12.65 4.25
CA CYS A 27 10.44 12.19 5.24
C CYS A 27 9.34 11.32 4.64
N LEU A 28 8.91 10.29 5.39
CA LEU A 28 7.63 9.63 5.21
C LEU A 28 6.59 10.29 6.11
N MET A 29 5.33 10.13 5.78
CA MET A 29 4.24 10.79 6.50
C MET A 29 3.20 9.75 6.92
N ARG A 30 2.83 9.76 8.21
CA ARG A 30 1.66 9.06 8.73
C ARG A 30 0.49 10.05 8.78
N LEU A 31 -0.57 9.75 8.08
CA LEU A 31 -1.79 10.54 8.04
C LEU A 31 -2.92 9.80 8.74
N ASP A 32 -3.59 10.45 9.67
CA ASP A 32 -4.89 10.06 10.16
C ASP A 32 -5.98 10.62 9.24
N CYS A 33 -6.58 9.76 8.42
CA CYS A 33 -7.59 10.17 7.44
C CYS A 33 -8.93 10.64 8.07
N ARG A 34 -9.14 10.46 9.39
CA ARG A 34 -10.34 10.92 10.10
C ARG A 34 -10.15 12.34 10.64
N SER A 35 -9.09 12.57 11.44
CA SER A 35 -8.78 13.87 12.03
C SER A 35 -8.02 14.80 11.09
N MET A 36 -7.41 14.25 10.03
CA MET A 36 -6.45 14.93 9.14
C MET A 36 -5.16 15.36 9.85
N GLU A 37 -4.90 14.86 11.05
CA GLU A 37 -3.62 15.02 11.72
C GLU A 37 -2.56 14.15 11.10
N PHE A 38 -1.33 14.63 11.03
CA PHE A 38 -0.24 13.90 10.43
C PHE A 38 1.09 14.14 11.13
N GLU A 39 2.00 13.19 10.98
CA GLU A 39 3.36 13.24 11.51
C GLU A 39 4.36 12.87 10.43
N TYR A 40 5.56 13.46 10.52
CA TYR A 40 6.68 13.12 9.67
C TYR A 40 7.65 12.18 10.39
N PHE A 41 8.09 11.16 9.66
CA PHE A 41 9.12 10.22 10.07
C PHE A 41 10.32 10.42 9.16
N PRO A 42 11.53 10.73 9.69
CA PRO A 42 12.72 10.82 8.89
C PRO A 42 12.96 9.52 8.10
N PHE A 43 13.28 9.67 6.84
CA PHE A 43 13.57 8.54 5.96
C PHE A 43 14.77 8.89 5.07
N GLU A 44 15.95 8.64 5.59
CA GLU A 44 17.22 8.79 4.90
C GLU A 44 18.01 7.48 5.02
N PRO A 45 17.55 6.40 4.36
CA PRO A 45 18.12 5.08 4.53
C PRO A 45 19.50 5.02 3.87
N LYS A 46 20.55 5.15 4.66
CA LYS A 46 21.93 4.99 4.19
C LYS A 46 22.17 3.57 3.70
N GLY A 47 22.67 3.44 2.48
CA GLY A 47 22.92 2.15 1.85
C GLY A 47 21.67 1.50 1.23
N TYR A 48 20.58 2.24 1.10
CA TYR A 48 19.36 1.78 0.43
C TYR A 48 18.84 2.80 -0.57
N ARG A 49 18.12 2.31 -1.57
CA ARG A 49 17.35 3.10 -2.54
C ARG A 49 15.89 2.71 -2.54
N LEU A 50 15.03 3.67 -2.84
CA LEU A 50 13.65 3.40 -3.24
C LEU A 50 13.58 3.29 -4.75
N VAL A 51 13.04 2.18 -5.23
CA VAL A 51 12.94 1.86 -6.66
C VAL A 51 11.52 1.50 -7.00
N LEU A 52 10.94 2.16 -8.02
CA LEU A 52 9.67 1.75 -8.59
C LEU A 52 9.92 0.86 -9.80
N VAL A 53 9.22 -0.26 -9.86
CA VAL A 53 9.19 -1.13 -11.04
C VAL A 53 7.76 -1.17 -11.56
N ASN A 54 7.55 -0.53 -12.71
CA ASN A 54 6.24 -0.39 -13.34
C ASN A 54 5.99 -1.56 -14.29
N THR A 55 4.93 -2.30 -14.02
CA THR A 55 4.49 -3.42 -14.86
C THR A 55 3.95 -3.00 -16.22
N ASN A 56 3.66 -1.72 -16.43
CA ASN A 56 2.93 -1.19 -17.60
C ASN A 56 1.50 -1.75 -17.79
N VAL A 57 0.98 -2.47 -16.79
CA VAL A 57 -0.41 -2.93 -16.77
C VAL A 57 -1.31 -1.78 -16.34
N LYS A 58 -2.35 -1.51 -17.13
CA LYS A 58 -3.38 -0.49 -16.83
C LYS A 58 -4.73 -1.17 -16.62
N HIS A 59 -5.37 -0.87 -15.52
CA HIS A 59 -6.73 -1.33 -15.21
C HIS A 59 -7.74 -0.19 -15.16
N LYS A 60 -9.02 -0.50 -15.46
CA LYS A 60 -10.14 0.39 -15.23
C LYS A 60 -10.69 0.09 -13.82
N LEU A 61 -10.40 0.98 -12.87
CA LEU A 61 -10.54 0.75 -11.42
C LEU A 61 -11.93 1.06 -10.81
N GLY A 62 -12.96 1.39 -11.59
CA GLY A 62 -14.19 1.96 -11.03
C GLY A 62 -14.94 1.04 -10.06
N ASP A 63 -15.45 -0.07 -10.55
CA ASP A 63 -16.37 -0.93 -9.79
C ASP A 63 -15.65 -1.85 -8.80
N GLU A 64 -14.50 -2.38 -9.15
CA GLU A 64 -13.75 -3.33 -8.32
C GLU A 64 -13.22 -2.68 -7.05
N TYR A 65 -12.77 -1.43 -7.14
CA TYR A 65 -12.36 -0.65 -5.99
C TYR A 65 -13.52 -0.38 -5.02
N ASN A 66 -14.67 0.02 -5.58
CA ASN A 66 -15.89 0.24 -4.79
C ASN A 66 -16.40 -1.05 -4.12
N GLN A 67 -16.19 -2.23 -4.73
CA GLN A 67 -16.54 -3.52 -4.10
C GLN A 67 -15.72 -3.76 -2.82
N ARG A 68 -14.40 -3.48 -2.83
CA ARG A 68 -13.54 -3.64 -1.64
C ARG A 68 -14.03 -2.74 -0.50
N ARG A 69 -14.41 -1.52 -0.84
CA ARG A 69 -14.99 -0.59 0.12
C ARG A 69 -16.31 -1.10 0.68
N ARG A 70 -17.23 -1.57 -0.17
CA ARG A 70 -18.52 -2.15 0.28
C ARG A 70 -18.33 -3.36 1.21
N SER A 71 -17.36 -4.23 0.94
CA SER A 71 -17.03 -5.35 1.85
C SER A 71 -16.66 -4.86 3.25
N CYS A 72 -15.85 -3.82 3.34
CA CYS A 72 -15.44 -3.23 4.62
C CYS A 72 -16.61 -2.54 5.35
N GLU A 73 -17.45 -1.81 4.61
CA GLU A 73 -18.64 -1.14 5.13
C GLU A 73 -19.67 -2.17 5.63
N HIS A 74 -19.88 -3.28 4.93
CA HIS A 74 -20.79 -4.35 5.33
C HIS A 74 -20.40 -4.97 6.68
N VAL A 75 -19.12 -5.22 6.94
CA VAL A 75 -18.66 -5.71 8.25
C VAL A 75 -19.02 -4.74 9.36
N VAL A 76 -18.86 -3.43 9.15
CA VAL A 76 -19.23 -2.41 10.13
C VAL A 76 -20.74 -2.39 10.35
N GLU A 77 -21.54 -2.47 9.28
CA GLU A 77 -23.01 -2.49 9.36
C GLU A 77 -23.54 -3.65 10.19
N VAL A 78 -22.97 -4.84 9.99
CA VAL A 78 -23.37 -6.05 10.73
C VAL A 78 -23.01 -5.98 12.22
N LEU A 79 -21.91 -5.30 12.56
CA LEU A 79 -21.47 -5.12 13.95
C LEU A 79 -22.21 -4.00 14.70
N LYS A 80 -22.73 -3.00 14.00
CA LYS A 80 -23.41 -1.83 14.62
C LYS A 80 -24.50 -2.15 15.62
N PRO A 81 -25.38 -3.17 15.45
CA PRO A 81 -26.42 -3.48 16.43
C PRO A 81 -25.84 -3.80 17.81
N ASN A 82 -24.69 -4.47 17.89
CA ASN A 82 -24.00 -4.82 19.12
C ASN A 82 -23.03 -3.72 19.60
N TYR A 83 -22.52 -2.91 18.66
CA TYR A 83 -21.50 -1.89 18.88
C TYR A 83 -21.93 -0.54 18.26
N PRO A 84 -22.94 0.15 18.81
CA PRO A 84 -23.55 1.33 18.17
C PRO A 84 -22.60 2.53 18.03
N GLY A 85 -21.45 2.51 18.70
CA GLY A 85 -20.43 3.56 18.62
C GLY A 85 -19.43 3.42 17.46
N ILE A 86 -19.45 2.32 16.69
CA ILE A 86 -18.54 2.16 15.55
C ILE A 86 -19.10 2.84 14.30
N GLU A 87 -18.23 3.49 13.54
CA GLU A 87 -18.59 4.16 12.28
C GLU A 87 -17.85 3.54 11.08
N THR A 88 -16.61 3.12 11.28
CA THR A 88 -15.73 2.56 10.23
C THR A 88 -14.92 1.40 10.79
N LEU A 89 -14.21 0.67 9.92
CA LEU A 89 -13.25 -0.38 10.35
C LEU A 89 -12.15 0.13 11.29
N ARG A 90 -11.89 1.43 11.34
CA ARG A 90 -10.97 2.03 12.31
C ARG A 90 -11.42 1.79 13.77
N ASP A 91 -12.72 1.73 14.00
CA ASP A 91 -13.31 1.55 15.32
C ASP A 91 -13.42 0.06 15.71
N VAL A 92 -13.30 -0.82 14.73
CA VAL A 92 -13.41 -2.27 14.90
C VAL A 92 -12.13 -2.83 15.52
N THR A 93 -12.29 -3.63 16.58
CA THR A 93 -11.21 -4.42 17.20
C THR A 93 -11.10 -5.80 16.57
N TRP A 94 -10.03 -6.54 16.89
CA TRP A 94 -9.87 -7.92 16.42
C TRP A 94 -10.97 -8.84 16.98
N GLU A 95 -11.39 -8.63 18.23
CA GLU A 95 -12.48 -9.39 18.88
C GLU A 95 -13.80 -9.17 18.16
N MET A 96 -14.14 -7.90 17.86
CA MET A 96 -15.35 -7.57 17.08
C MET A 96 -15.29 -8.19 15.67
N LEU A 97 -14.13 -8.18 15.03
CA LEU A 97 -13.98 -8.80 13.71
C LEU A 97 -14.20 -10.32 13.75
N GLU A 98 -13.72 -11.01 14.79
CA GLU A 98 -13.96 -12.45 14.95
C GLU A 98 -15.47 -12.76 15.18
N GLU A 99 -16.20 -11.90 15.89
CA GLU A 99 -17.66 -12.02 15.99
C GLU A 99 -18.36 -11.85 14.63
N ALA A 100 -17.89 -10.94 13.79
CA ALA A 100 -18.43 -10.73 12.44
C ALA A 100 -18.23 -11.92 11.51
N LYS A 101 -17.23 -12.78 11.76
CA LYS A 101 -16.86 -13.90 10.89
C LYS A 101 -18.01 -14.86 10.55
N ALA A 102 -18.90 -15.09 11.50
CA ALA A 102 -20.08 -15.96 11.30
C ALA A 102 -21.27 -15.21 10.68
N LEU A 103 -21.21 -13.89 10.56
CA LEU A 103 -22.32 -13.01 10.21
C LEU A 103 -22.20 -12.40 8.80
N VAL A 104 -21.00 -12.44 8.21
CA VAL A 104 -20.72 -11.88 6.89
C VAL A 104 -20.15 -12.95 5.95
N PRO A 105 -20.22 -12.74 4.62
CA PRO A 105 -19.50 -13.56 3.66
C PRO A 105 -18.00 -13.64 3.97
N GLU A 106 -17.38 -14.79 3.72
CA GLU A 106 -15.94 -15.01 3.98
C GLU A 106 -15.06 -13.97 3.29
N VAL A 107 -15.44 -13.52 2.09
CA VAL A 107 -14.71 -12.49 1.35
C VAL A 107 -14.72 -11.12 2.07
N ASP A 108 -15.83 -10.75 2.71
CA ASP A 108 -15.93 -9.48 3.44
C ASP A 108 -15.12 -9.53 4.72
N TYR A 109 -15.19 -10.66 5.44
CA TYR A 109 -14.34 -10.90 6.61
C TYR A 109 -12.85 -10.82 6.26
N ARG A 110 -12.42 -11.50 5.20
CA ARG A 110 -11.01 -11.55 4.75
C ARG A 110 -10.51 -10.15 4.37
N ARG A 111 -11.31 -9.38 3.63
CA ARG A 111 -10.99 -7.99 3.24
C ARG A 111 -10.90 -7.07 4.46
N ALA A 112 -11.84 -7.15 5.38
CA ALA A 112 -11.81 -6.36 6.62
C ALA A 112 -10.61 -6.73 7.50
N LYS A 113 -10.29 -8.03 7.60
CA LYS A 113 -9.11 -8.54 8.31
C LYS A 113 -7.81 -7.94 7.76
N TYR A 114 -7.68 -7.87 6.43
CA TYR A 114 -6.55 -7.22 5.80
C TYR A 114 -6.43 -5.75 6.24
N VAL A 115 -7.54 -4.99 6.21
CA VAL A 115 -7.54 -3.56 6.58
C VAL A 115 -7.19 -3.35 8.05
N LEU A 116 -7.69 -4.18 8.97
CA LEU A 116 -7.27 -4.13 10.37
C LEU A 116 -5.78 -4.41 10.52
N GLY A 117 -5.26 -5.42 9.82
CA GLY A 117 -3.84 -5.72 9.82
C GLY A 117 -2.97 -4.59 9.25
N GLU A 118 -3.44 -3.85 8.24
CA GLU A 118 -2.73 -2.66 7.73
C GLU A 118 -2.62 -1.56 8.78
N LYS A 119 -3.67 -1.34 9.59
CA LYS A 119 -3.62 -0.41 10.71
C LYS A 119 -2.47 -0.73 11.66
N ASP A 120 -2.31 -2.00 12.02
CA ASP A 120 -1.24 -2.45 12.92
C ASP A 120 0.14 -2.37 12.24
N ARG A 121 0.23 -2.73 10.94
CA ARG A 121 1.47 -2.64 10.16
C ARG A 121 1.98 -1.21 10.02
N VAL A 122 1.09 -0.24 9.80
CA VAL A 122 1.47 1.19 9.74
C VAL A 122 2.15 1.63 11.04
N LEU A 123 1.58 1.27 12.20
CA LEU A 123 2.18 1.62 13.50
C LEU A 123 3.54 0.94 13.69
N ALA A 124 3.65 -0.34 13.36
CA ALA A 124 4.91 -1.08 13.43
C ALA A 124 6.00 -0.49 12.51
N VAL A 125 5.61 0.00 11.31
CA VAL A 125 6.53 0.69 10.40
C VAL A 125 6.98 2.04 10.98
N CYS A 126 6.08 2.81 11.59
CA CYS A 126 6.45 4.06 12.27
C CYS A 126 7.49 3.81 13.37
N ASP A 127 7.25 2.83 14.24
CA ASP A 127 8.19 2.44 15.31
C ASP A 127 9.55 1.97 14.76
N ALA A 128 9.55 1.25 13.63
CA ALA A 128 10.76 0.78 12.97
C ALA A 128 11.57 1.94 12.35
N LEU A 129 10.87 2.91 11.73
CA LEU A 129 11.49 4.10 11.14
C LEU A 129 12.19 4.96 12.19
N GLU A 130 11.58 5.16 13.37
CA GLU A 130 12.20 5.88 14.49
C GLU A 130 13.50 5.23 14.97
N LYS A 131 13.61 3.90 14.84
CA LYS A 131 14.79 3.10 15.22
C LYS A 131 15.79 2.92 14.09
N GLY A 132 15.47 3.36 12.87
CA GLY A 132 16.26 3.08 11.67
C GLY A 132 16.29 1.59 11.28
N ASP A 133 15.28 0.82 11.71
CA ASP A 133 15.16 -0.63 11.44
C ASP A 133 14.47 -0.86 10.06
N TYR A 134 15.27 -0.72 9.02
CA TYR A 134 14.77 -0.89 7.64
C TYR A 134 14.48 -2.35 7.28
N GLU A 135 15.03 -3.33 7.99
CA GLU A 135 14.68 -4.74 7.78
C GLU A 135 13.23 -5.01 8.23
N THR A 136 12.83 -4.48 9.39
CA THR A 136 11.42 -4.55 9.83
C THR A 136 10.50 -3.79 8.86
N VAL A 137 10.88 -2.60 8.40
CA VAL A 137 10.10 -1.87 7.37
C VAL A 137 9.89 -2.73 6.13
N GLY A 138 10.95 -3.36 5.61
CA GLY A 138 10.89 -4.22 4.44
C GLY A 138 10.02 -5.47 4.65
N ALA A 139 10.15 -6.12 5.82
CA ALA A 139 9.29 -7.26 6.16
C ALA A 139 7.81 -6.87 6.14
N LYS A 140 7.45 -5.70 6.72
CA LYS A 140 6.08 -5.18 6.69
C LYS A 140 5.61 -4.80 5.28
N MET A 141 6.50 -4.36 4.40
CA MET A 141 6.16 -4.15 2.98
C MET A 141 5.73 -5.45 2.31
N TYR A 142 6.43 -6.57 2.52
CA TYR A 142 6.04 -7.88 1.98
C TYR A 142 4.73 -8.38 2.60
N GLU A 143 4.52 -8.23 3.91
CA GLU A 143 3.26 -8.58 4.55
C GLU A 143 2.08 -7.81 3.93
N THR A 144 2.25 -6.51 3.70
CA THR A 144 1.26 -5.67 3.00
C THR A 144 1.00 -6.19 1.59
N HIS A 145 2.06 -6.48 0.81
CA HIS A 145 1.92 -6.95 -0.56
C HIS A 145 1.07 -8.23 -0.63
N TRP A 146 1.42 -9.23 0.17
CA TRP A 146 0.69 -10.50 0.15
C TRP A 146 -0.72 -10.39 0.72
N GLY A 147 -0.96 -9.50 1.67
CA GLY A 147 -2.31 -9.15 2.11
C GLY A 147 -3.13 -8.48 1.02
N MET A 148 -2.53 -7.55 0.25
CA MET A 148 -3.15 -6.93 -0.93
C MET A 148 -3.48 -7.97 -2.00
N SER A 149 -2.59 -8.94 -2.24
CA SER A 149 -2.76 -9.97 -3.25
C SER A 149 -3.80 -11.01 -2.84
N LYS A 150 -3.69 -11.59 -1.65
CA LYS A 150 -4.44 -12.78 -1.25
C LYS A 150 -5.72 -12.48 -0.49
N ASP A 151 -5.71 -11.44 0.36
CA ASP A 151 -6.84 -11.12 1.24
C ASP A 151 -7.73 -10.02 0.67
N TYR A 152 -7.13 -8.93 0.17
CA TYR A 152 -7.86 -7.79 -0.39
C TYR A 152 -8.11 -7.89 -1.89
N GLU A 153 -7.36 -8.74 -2.58
CA GLU A 153 -7.49 -9.08 -4.02
C GLU A 153 -7.39 -7.84 -4.93
N VAL A 154 -6.35 -7.04 -4.70
CA VAL A 154 -6.05 -5.82 -5.47
C VAL A 154 -4.68 -5.89 -6.17
N SER A 155 -4.01 -7.05 -6.19
CA SER A 155 -2.82 -7.27 -6.98
C SER A 155 -3.15 -7.79 -8.37
N CYS A 156 -2.12 -8.02 -9.18
CA CYS A 156 -2.20 -8.74 -10.44
C CYS A 156 -0.97 -9.67 -10.56
N VAL A 157 -1.01 -10.57 -11.55
CA VAL A 157 0.05 -11.57 -11.73
C VAL A 157 1.43 -10.94 -11.95
N GLU A 158 1.49 -9.81 -12.63
CA GLU A 158 2.72 -9.07 -12.91
C GLU A 158 3.31 -8.42 -11.65
N LEU A 159 2.46 -7.89 -10.77
CA LEU A 159 2.88 -7.32 -9.48
C LEU A 159 3.35 -8.41 -8.52
N ASP A 160 2.63 -9.52 -8.44
CA ASP A 160 3.00 -10.67 -7.62
C ASP A 160 4.33 -11.27 -8.09
N PHE A 161 4.51 -11.42 -9.41
CA PHE A 161 5.77 -11.85 -10.01
C PHE A 161 6.95 -10.96 -9.61
N LEU A 162 6.78 -9.62 -9.68
CA LEU A 162 7.82 -8.69 -9.28
C LEU A 162 8.15 -8.77 -7.78
N ALA A 163 7.15 -9.01 -6.94
CA ALA A 163 7.37 -9.16 -5.50
C ALA A 163 8.09 -10.46 -5.14
N GLU A 164 7.76 -11.57 -5.79
CA GLU A 164 8.50 -12.83 -5.65
C GLU A 164 9.94 -12.67 -6.12
N LEU A 165 10.13 -12.06 -7.29
CA LEU A 165 11.45 -11.80 -7.85
C LEU A 165 12.30 -10.90 -6.95
N ALA A 166 11.72 -9.83 -6.40
CA ALA A 166 12.40 -8.97 -5.45
C ALA A 166 12.89 -9.76 -4.22
N LYS A 167 12.06 -10.65 -3.70
CA LYS A 167 12.42 -11.53 -2.58
C LYS A 167 13.55 -12.51 -2.95
N GLU A 168 13.50 -13.12 -4.14
CA GLU A 168 14.57 -13.99 -4.67
C GLU A 168 15.91 -13.24 -4.80
N CYS A 169 15.87 -11.97 -5.22
CA CYS A 169 17.06 -11.10 -5.32
C CYS A 169 17.56 -10.57 -3.98
N GLY A 170 16.92 -10.88 -2.86
CA GLY A 170 17.30 -10.40 -1.53
C GLY A 170 16.92 -8.94 -1.26
N VAL A 171 15.99 -8.37 -2.02
CA VAL A 171 15.47 -7.01 -1.81
C VAL A 171 14.81 -6.94 -0.44
N THR A 172 15.15 -5.93 0.34
CA THR A 172 14.72 -5.81 1.74
C THR A 172 13.21 -5.69 1.90
N GLY A 173 12.54 -4.96 1.01
CA GLY A 173 11.09 -4.83 1.03
C GLY A 173 10.52 -4.54 -0.36
N CYS A 174 9.35 -5.12 -0.64
CA CYS A 174 8.60 -4.89 -1.87
C CYS A 174 7.11 -4.93 -1.59
N ARG A 175 6.35 -4.03 -2.19
CA ARG A 175 4.88 -4.06 -2.18
C ARG A 175 4.29 -3.32 -3.39
N VAL A 176 3.02 -3.58 -3.64
CA VAL A 176 2.21 -2.77 -4.55
C VAL A 176 2.21 -1.31 -4.09
N MET A 177 2.35 -0.37 -5.01
CA MET A 177 2.21 1.06 -4.75
C MET A 177 0.80 1.54 -5.13
N GLY A 178 0.15 2.25 -4.20
CA GLY A 178 -1.21 2.78 -4.41
C GLY A 178 -2.31 1.73 -4.32
N GLY A 179 -3.36 1.89 -5.11
CA GLY A 179 -4.59 1.09 -5.04
C GLY A 179 -4.50 -0.32 -5.64
N GLY A 180 -3.42 -0.65 -6.32
CA GLY A 180 -3.22 -1.98 -6.93
C GLY A 180 -3.83 -2.15 -8.31
N PHE A 181 -4.13 -3.40 -8.68
CA PHE A 181 -4.61 -3.88 -9.99
C PHE A 181 -3.66 -3.63 -11.17
N GLY A 182 -2.44 -3.26 -10.92
CA GLY A 182 -1.39 -2.91 -11.87
C GLY A 182 -0.54 -1.74 -11.38
N GLY A 183 0.14 -1.06 -12.28
CA GLY A 183 1.06 0.02 -11.96
C GLY A 183 2.39 -0.48 -11.44
N CYS A 184 2.86 0.02 -10.30
CA CYS A 184 4.21 -0.22 -9.81
C CYS A 184 4.26 -1.07 -8.55
N THR A 185 5.37 -1.80 -8.39
CA THR A 185 5.88 -2.13 -7.06
C THR A 185 6.81 -1.00 -6.57
N ILE A 186 6.79 -0.73 -5.25
CA ILE A 186 7.80 0.07 -4.56
C ILE A 186 8.74 -0.87 -3.81
N ASN A 187 10.03 -0.69 -4.00
CA ASN A 187 11.06 -1.60 -3.52
C ASN A 187 12.08 -0.83 -2.68
N LEU A 188 12.41 -1.36 -1.50
CA LEU A 188 13.50 -0.89 -0.64
C LEU A 188 14.72 -1.78 -0.89
N VAL A 189 15.66 -1.29 -1.68
CA VAL A 189 16.76 -2.08 -2.24
C VAL A 189 18.09 -1.62 -1.65
N LYS A 190 18.90 -2.54 -1.12
CA LYS A 190 20.28 -2.24 -0.73
C LYS A 190 21.09 -1.81 -1.94
N ASP A 191 21.96 -0.81 -1.77
CA ASP A 191 22.80 -0.28 -2.87
C ASP A 191 23.58 -1.38 -3.60
N GLU A 192 24.12 -2.34 -2.86
CA GLU A 192 24.86 -3.47 -3.38
C GLU A 192 24.04 -4.47 -4.22
N LEU A 193 22.73 -4.48 -4.05
CA LEU A 193 21.81 -5.38 -4.78
C LEU A 193 21.14 -4.68 -5.96
N TYR A 194 21.25 -3.37 -6.08
CA TYR A 194 20.48 -2.56 -7.02
C TYR A 194 20.65 -3.01 -8.47
N ASP A 195 21.88 -3.07 -8.97
CA ASP A 195 22.14 -3.40 -10.38
C ASP A 195 21.65 -4.81 -10.73
N ASN A 196 21.93 -5.79 -9.84
CA ASN A 196 21.47 -7.16 -10.02
C ASN A 196 19.95 -7.26 -10.02
N PHE A 197 19.28 -6.57 -9.09
CA PHE A 197 17.81 -6.57 -9.02
C PHE A 197 17.20 -5.96 -10.28
N VAL A 198 17.67 -4.78 -10.71
CA VAL A 198 17.13 -4.08 -11.88
C VAL A 198 17.32 -4.89 -13.16
N GLU A 199 18.50 -5.47 -13.38
CA GLU A 199 18.79 -6.30 -14.54
C GLU A 199 17.94 -7.57 -14.55
N THR A 200 17.86 -8.25 -13.40
CA THR A 200 17.05 -9.47 -13.24
C THR A 200 15.57 -9.17 -13.46
N ALA A 201 15.06 -8.07 -12.90
CA ALA A 201 13.67 -7.65 -13.09
C ALA A 201 13.36 -7.41 -14.57
N LYS A 202 14.19 -6.66 -15.29
CA LYS A 202 14.01 -6.42 -16.72
C LYS A 202 14.05 -7.72 -17.53
N THR A 203 15.03 -8.57 -17.26
CA THR A 203 15.25 -9.80 -18.05
C THR A 203 14.13 -10.81 -17.82
N LYS A 204 13.88 -11.18 -16.54
CA LYS A 204 12.90 -12.22 -16.21
C LYS A 204 11.47 -11.75 -16.49
N PHE A 205 11.14 -10.49 -16.18
CA PHE A 205 9.80 -9.96 -16.48
C PHE A 205 9.54 -9.92 -18.00
N THR A 206 10.54 -9.50 -18.80
CA THR A 206 10.39 -9.51 -20.27
C THR A 206 10.21 -10.92 -20.81
N ALA A 207 10.93 -11.90 -20.26
CA ALA A 207 10.79 -13.29 -20.67
C ALA A 207 9.39 -13.85 -20.36
N GLU A 208 8.81 -13.47 -19.23
CA GLU A 208 7.49 -13.96 -18.78
C GLU A 208 6.34 -13.25 -19.49
N PHE A 209 6.40 -11.91 -19.61
CA PHE A 209 5.25 -11.09 -20.06
C PHE A 209 5.42 -10.52 -21.47
N GLY A 210 6.56 -10.73 -22.13
CA GLY A 210 6.81 -10.28 -23.51
C GLY A 210 7.10 -8.79 -23.66
N HIS A 211 7.21 -8.03 -22.58
CA HIS A 211 7.60 -6.61 -22.59
C HIS A 211 8.41 -6.26 -21.33
N ALA A 212 9.30 -5.27 -21.44
CA ALA A 212 10.12 -4.84 -20.33
C ALA A 212 9.32 -3.98 -19.33
N PRO A 213 9.56 -4.12 -18.02
CA PRO A 213 9.06 -3.18 -17.04
C PRO A 213 9.85 -1.86 -17.13
N LEU A 214 9.24 -0.76 -16.66
CA LEU A 214 9.97 0.49 -16.50
C LEU A 214 10.47 0.61 -15.06
N VAL A 215 11.69 1.07 -14.90
CA VAL A 215 12.33 1.22 -13.59
C VAL A 215 12.62 2.69 -13.34
N TYR A 216 12.25 3.17 -12.13
CA TYR A 216 12.46 4.55 -11.73
C TYR A 216 13.13 4.60 -10.35
N ASP A 217 14.23 5.33 -10.25
CA ASP A 217 14.78 5.72 -8.94
C ASP A 217 13.90 6.82 -8.33
N VAL A 218 13.62 6.69 -7.03
CA VAL A 218 12.73 7.60 -6.31
C VAL A 218 13.52 8.46 -5.36
N VAL A 219 13.30 9.77 -5.46
CA VAL A 219 13.75 10.74 -4.47
C VAL A 219 12.52 11.37 -3.82
N ILE A 220 12.46 11.32 -2.48
CA ILE A 220 11.38 11.96 -1.75
C ILE A 220 11.61 13.45 -1.74
N GLY A 221 10.72 14.18 -2.42
CA GLY A 221 10.75 15.64 -2.55
C GLY A 221 9.75 16.36 -1.64
N ASP A 222 9.83 17.68 -1.66
CA ASP A 222 8.83 18.54 -1.01
C ASP A 222 7.51 18.53 -1.80
N GLY A 223 6.42 18.75 -1.09
CA GLY A 223 5.11 18.97 -1.67
C GLY A 223 5.00 20.31 -2.43
N SER A 224 3.80 20.58 -2.91
CA SER A 224 3.50 21.82 -3.66
C SER A 224 3.76 23.06 -2.81
N ARG A 225 4.44 24.05 -3.40
CA ARG A 225 4.75 25.33 -2.76
C ARG A 225 4.58 26.48 -3.71
N LYS A 226 4.35 27.68 -3.15
CA LYS A 226 4.39 28.90 -3.93
C LYS A 226 5.83 29.13 -4.41
N LEU A 227 5.99 29.47 -5.69
CA LEU A 227 7.25 29.95 -6.23
C LEU A 227 7.36 31.46 -5.97
N ASP A 228 8.46 31.88 -5.36
CA ASP A 228 8.77 33.30 -5.15
C ASP A 228 9.28 33.94 -6.45
#